data_5e349c078fa5042b611862ae80f72597
#
_entry.id   5e349c078fa5042b611862ae80f72597
#
_cell.length_a   1.000
_cell.length_b   1.000
_cell.length_c   1.000
_cell.angle_alpha   90.00
_cell.angle_beta   90.00
_cell.angle_gamma   90.00
#
_symmetry.space_group_name_H-M   'P 1'
#
loop_
_entity.id
_entity.type
_entity.pdbx_description
1 polymer ?
#
loop_
_entity_poly.entity_id
_entity_poly.type
_entity_poly.pdbx_seq_one_letter_code
_entity_poly.pdbx_strand_id
1 'polypeptide(L)'
;MSAIQLVNQGRQTFRFDTFGDESFWGGTLMLHQAIEGAKLGGVGPGVSPKAALGVGLKVDVDALPANLIAALNHGKVNLDDPATTLALLQLNAVVGVTGFFNSSGTLQSVGIQCALCHSTVDNSMPDLCAGAIQPNPGTGCIGHRLDGWSNRDLNVGAIISLAPDLSVLANLLSTDQATVRTVLGTWGPGKFDAELVLDGKAFNPQQMTDGAVTGTNIPGATLIPPAFGLGGVNLHTWSGWGSVPHWNAFVANLEMHGKGRFWDPRLNNAAQFPIAAAHGFGDLPHIDPDSDVITSKLQALQFYQLAIPSPQPAAGSFNAAAASRGDALFSGKARCNNCHVEPLWTDAGWNLHTASEICIDDFQANRAPDQRYRTSPIGDLFTHFKGGFYHDGRFATLNDVVDHYNACLSLGLTASEKSDLIQYLLSLTFGPKNSTPQSGQMSSGSNEQ
;
A
#
# COMPACT_ATOMS: atom_id res chain seq x y z
N MET A 1 -12.61 19.80 -18.80
CA MET A 1 -12.60 18.32 -18.64
C MET A 1 -13.76 17.95 -17.73
N SER A 2 -14.55 16.93 -18.08
CA SER A 2 -15.65 16.47 -17.21
C SER A 2 -15.12 15.61 -16.05
N ALA A 3 -15.92 15.44 -14.99
CA ALA A 3 -15.56 14.57 -13.86
C ALA A 3 -15.25 13.13 -14.31
N ILE A 4 -16.03 12.59 -15.25
CA ILE A 4 -15.79 11.24 -15.81
C ILE A 4 -14.45 11.17 -16.54
N GLN A 5 -14.08 12.21 -17.30
CA GLN A 5 -12.78 12.27 -17.97
C GLN A 5 -11.63 12.32 -16.96
N LEU A 6 -11.76 13.10 -15.87
CA LEU A 6 -10.76 13.15 -14.80
C LEU A 6 -10.60 11.79 -14.10
N VAL A 7 -11.70 11.12 -13.75
CA VAL A 7 -11.66 9.77 -13.17
C VAL A 7 -10.96 8.78 -14.10
N ASN A 8 -11.32 8.79 -15.40
CA ASN A 8 -10.72 7.86 -16.36
C ASN A 8 -9.22 8.14 -16.56
N GLN A 9 -8.82 9.40 -16.68
CA GLN A 9 -7.42 9.80 -16.80
C GLN A 9 -6.64 9.44 -15.53
N GLY A 10 -7.20 9.72 -14.35
CA GLY A 10 -6.57 9.38 -13.07
C GLY A 10 -6.42 7.88 -12.89
N ARG A 11 -7.42 7.08 -13.33
CA ARG A 11 -7.32 5.62 -13.32
C ARG A 11 -6.22 5.09 -14.24
N GLN A 12 -6.06 5.66 -15.43
CA GLN A 12 -4.96 5.31 -16.34
C GLN A 12 -3.60 5.65 -15.70
N THR A 13 -3.48 6.84 -15.11
CA THR A 13 -2.27 7.23 -14.38
C THR A 13 -1.98 6.28 -13.22
N PHE A 14 -2.97 5.98 -12.39
CA PHE A 14 -2.81 5.10 -11.23
C PHE A 14 -2.37 3.68 -11.61
N ARG A 15 -2.95 3.15 -12.71
CA ARG A 15 -2.75 1.75 -13.12
C ARG A 15 -1.54 1.52 -14.00
N PHE A 16 -1.10 2.52 -14.79
CA PHE A 16 -0.17 2.28 -15.90
C PHE A 16 0.93 3.33 -16.06
N ASP A 17 0.90 4.44 -15.30
CA ASP A 17 1.91 5.49 -15.46
C ASP A 17 3.13 5.21 -14.58
N THR A 18 4.30 5.16 -15.17
CA THR A 18 5.58 4.97 -14.49
C THR A 18 6.26 6.30 -14.16
N PHE A 19 5.71 7.42 -14.61
CA PHE A 19 6.29 8.75 -14.40
C PHE A 19 7.75 8.88 -14.86
N GLY A 20 8.19 8.02 -15.79
CA GLY A 20 9.56 7.99 -16.28
C GLY A 20 10.55 7.25 -15.35
N ASP A 21 10.07 6.52 -14.37
CA ASP A 21 10.85 5.78 -13.38
C ASP A 21 11.55 4.54 -13.92
N GLU A 22 11.20 4.11 -15.15
CA GLU A 22 11.90 3.04 -15.85
C GLU A 22 13.39 3.33 -16.06
N SER A 23 13.77 4.61 -16.04
CA SER A 23 15.18 5.01 -16.07
C SER A 23 15.93 4.66 -14.78
N PHE A 24 15.25 4.54 -13.67
CA PHE A 24 15.81 4.11 -12.40
C PHE A 24 15.72 2.59 -12.25
N TRP A 25 14.53 2.02 -12.30
CA TRP A 25 14.32 0.59 -12.05
C TRP A 25 14.97 -0.30 -13.11
N GLY A 26 14.86 0.05 -14.36
CA GLY A 26 15.51 -0.64 -15.47
C GLY A 26 16.88 -0.10 -15.80
N GLY A 27 17.05 1.23 -15.81
CA GLY A 27 18.32 1.85 -16.19
C GLY A 27 19.41 1.75 -15.11
N THR A 28 19.11 2.24 -13.89
CA THR A 28 20.09 2.29 -12.79
C THR A 28 20.21 0.96 -12.05
N LEU A 29 19.09 0.39 -11.59
CA LEU A 29 19.08 -0.85 -10.84
C LEU A 29 19.17 -2.09 -11.73
N MET A 30 18.97 -1.95 -13.04
CA MET A 30 19.00 -3.04 -14.03
C MET A 30 18.09 -4.22 -13.67
N LEU A 31 16.96 -3.94 -13.00
CA LEU A 31 16.05 -4.97 -12.49
C LEU A 31 15.50 -5.87 -13.60
N HIS A 32 15.31 -5.33 -14.82
CA HIS A 32 14.90 -6.10 -15.99
C HIS A 32 15.84 -7.27 -16.29
N GLN A 33 17.16 -7.13 -16.08
CA GLN A 33 18.13 -8.21 -16.30
C GLN A 33 17.93 -9.37 -15.32
N ALA A 34 17.59 -9.05 -14.05
CA ALA A 34 17.27 -10.10 -13.07
C ALA A 34 15.94 -10.80 -13.40
N ILE A 35 14.98 -10.07 -13.99
CA ILE A 35 13.69 -10.63 -14.41
C ILE A 35 13.89 -11.59 -15.58
N GLU A 36 14.67 -11.21 -16.60
CA GLU A 36 14.99 -12.05 -17.77
C GLU A 36 15.78 -13.30 -17.36
N GLY A 37 16.77 -13.12 -16.51
CA GLY A 37 17.72 -14.20 -16.20
C GLY A 37 18.70 -14.50 -17.34
N ALA A 38 19.77 -15.22 -17.03
CA ALA A 38 20.87 -15.49 -17.96
C ALA A 38 20.43 -16.24 -19.23
N LYS A 39 19.37 -17.05 -19.15
CA LYS A 39 18.86 -17.80 -20.30
C LYS A 39 18.19 -16.93 -21.37
N LEU A 40 17.69 -15.76 -20.98
CA LEU A 40 16.94 -14.86 -21.85
C LEU A 40 17.69 -13.55 -22.12
N GLY A 41 18.98 -13.48 -21.75
CA GLY A 41 19.84 -12.34 -22.04
C GLY A 41 20.15 -11.44 -20.84
N GLY A 42 19.55 -11.70 -19.68
CA GLY A 42 19.81 -11.00 -18.44
C GLY A 42 20.83 -11.69 -17.53
N VAL A 43 20.63 -11.63 -16.21
CA VAL A 43 21.52 -12.20 -15.19
C VAL A 43 20.77 -13.08 -14.19
N GLY A 44 21.46 -14.06 -13.61
CA GLY A 44 20.89 -14.95 -12.61
C GLY A 44 19.86 -15.95 -13.18
N PRO A 45 18.97 -16.51 -12.32
CA PRO A 45 18.03 -17.56 -12.72
C PRO A 45 16.84 -17.04 -13.52
N GLY A 46 16.57 -15.73 -13.50
CA GLY A 46 15.34 -15.14 -13.98
C GLY A 46 14.19 -15.22 -12.94
N VAL A 47 13.14 -14.48 -13.17
CA VAL A 47 11.96 -14.42 -12.28
C VAL A 47 10.81 -15.15 -12.97
N SER A 48 10.46 -16.33 -12.48
CA SER A 48 9.27 -17.06 -12.94
C SER A 48 7.98 -16.45 -12.38
N PRO A 49 6.81 -16.67 -13.01
CA PRO A 49 5.53 -16.22 -12.44
C PRO A 49 5.33 -16.70 -11.00
N LYS A 50 5.67 -17.94 -10.69
CA LYS A 50 5.56 -18.50 -9.35
C LYS A 50 6.42 -17.74 -8.33
N ALA A 51 7.66 -17.36 -8.70
CA ALA A 51 8.53 -16.54 -7.85
C ALA A 51 7.97 -15.14 -7.68
N ALA A 52 7.47 -14.51 -8.76
CA ALA A 52 6.86 -13.19 -8.73
C ALA A 52 5.60 -13.14 -7.84
N LEU A 53 4.71 -14.14 -7.98
CA LEU A 53 3.52 -14.28 -7.13
C LEU A 53 3.91 -14.55 -5.67
N GLY A 54 5.00 -15.30 -5.45
CA GLY A 54 5.53 -15.59 -4.12
C GLY A 54 6.05 -14.37 -3.35
N VAL A 55 6.47 -13.32 -4.05
CA VAL A 55 6.81 -12.02 -3.46
C VAL A 55 5.66 -11.00 -3.53
N GLY A 56 4.46 -11.48 -3.83
CA GLY A 56 3.22 -10.71 -3.73
C GLY A 56 2.84 -9.90 -4.97
N LEU A 57 3.51 -10.08 -6.11
CA LEU A 57 3.00 -9.53 -7.35
C LEU A 57 1.64 -10.15 -7.70
N LYS A 58 0.84 -9.44 -8.47
CA LYS A 58 -0.53 -9.85 -8.85
C LYS A 58 -0.68 -9.84 -10.37
N VAL A 59 -1.61 -10.64 -10.88
CA VAL A 59 -1.92 -10.68 -12.31
C VAL A 59 -3.40 -10.30 -12.51
N ASP A 60 -3.60 -9.30 -13.36
CA ASP A 60 -4.92 -8.84 -13.78
C ASP A 60 -5.49 -9.78 -14.84
N VAL A 61 -6.53 -10.52 -14.50
CA VAL A 61 -7.17 -11.47 -15.41
C VAL A 61 -7.81 -10.78 -16.61
N ASP A 62 -8.24 -9.52 -16.46
CA ASP A 62 -8.86 -8.75 -17.54
C ASP A 62 -7.87 -8.36 -18.66
N ALA A 63 -6.57 -8.41 -18.38
CA ALA A 63 -5.53 -8.19 -19.37
C ALA A 63 -5.11 -9.48 -20.11
N LEU A 64 -5.63 -10.64 -19.72
CA LEU A 64 -5.26 -11.92 -20.31
C LEU A 64 -6.17 -12.28 -21.48
N PRO A 65 -5.63 -12.77 -22.62
CA PRO A 65 -6.42 -13.36 -23.68
C PRO A 65 -7.18 -14.62 -23.19
N ALA A 66 -8.38 -14.84 -23.71
CA ALA A 66 -9.26 -15.94 -23.29
C ALA A 66 -8.60 -17.34 -23.42
N ASN A 67 -7.76 -17.54 -24.43
CA ASN A 67 -7.00 -18.80 -24.59
C ASN A 67 -5.96 -19.00 -23.51
N LEU A 68 -5.34 -17.93 -23.01
CA LEU A 68 -4.39 -17.99 -21.89
C LEU A 68 -5.11 -18.27 -20.57
N ILE A 69 -6.26 -17.64 -20.33
CA ILE A 69 -7.12 -17.95 -19.18
C ILE A 69 -7.50 -19.42 -19.16
N ALA A 70 -7.95 -19.96 -20.32
CA ALA A 70 -8.27 -21.37 -20.45
C ALA A 70 -7.06 -22.28 -20.19
N ALA A 71 -5.88 -21.91 -20.69
CA ALA A 71 -4.65 -22.66 -20.45
C ALA A 71 -4.23 -22.64 -18.97
N LEU A 72 -4.36 -21.52 -18.28
CA LEU A 72 -4.12 -21.38 -16.83
C LEU A 72 -5.06 -22.30 -16.05
N ASN A 73 -6.37 -22.26 -16.32
CA ASN A 73 -7.37 -23.11 -15.66
C ASN A 73 -7.14 -24.61 -15.85
N HIS A 74 -6.45 -25.01 -16.93
CA HIS A 74 -6.10 -26.41 -17.20
C HIS A 74 -4.68 -26.77 -16.78
N GLY A 75 -3.96 -25.88 -16.07
CA GLY A 75 -2.57 -26.11 -15.63
C GLY A 75 -1.58 -26.29 -16.78
N LYS A 76 -1.87 -25.73 -17.97
CA LYS A 76 -1.04 -25.87 -19.18
C LYS A 76 0.00 -24.76 -19.34
N VAL A 77 -0.01 -23.76 -18.46
CA VAL A 77 0.99 -22.68 -18.44
C VAL A 77 2.11 -23.05 -17.50
N ASN A 78 3.34 -22.95 -17.98
CA ASN A 78 4.52 -23.19 -17.12
C ASN A 78 4.79 -21.95 -16.25
N LEU A 79 4.38 -22.02 -14.99
CA LEU A 79 4.59 -20.95 -14.01
C LEU A 79 6.01 -20.95 -13.40
N ASP A 80 6.85 -21.92 -13.72
CA ASP A 80 8.25 -21.97 -13.28
C ASP A 80 9.23 -21.42 -14.35
N ASP A 81 8.71 -20.93 -15.50
CA ASP A 81 9.53 -20.40 -16.59
C ASP A 81 9.53 -18.88 -16.62
N PRO A 82 10.70 -18.21 -16.52
CA PRO A 82 10.82 -16.74 -16.66
C PRO A 82 10.26 -16.19 -17.99
N ALA A 83 10.28 -16.96 -19.08
CA ALA A 83 9.67 -16.54 -20.34
C ALA A 83 8.17 -16.26 -20.22
N THR A 84 7.47 -16.98 -19.32
CA THR A 84 6.05 -16.70 -19.03
C THR A 84 5.87 -15.35 -18.33
N THR A 85 6.79 -14.95 -17.47
CA THR A 85 6.78 -13.61 -16.84
C THR A 85 6.93 -12.51 -17.89
N LEU A 86 7.85 -12.68 -18.85
CA LEU A 86 8.01 -11.73 -19.94
C LEU A 86 6.74 -11.60 -20.79
N ALA A 87 6.09 -12.72 -21.08
CA ALA A 87 4.80 -12.70 -21.79
C ALA A 87 3.70 -11.97 -21.03
N LEU A 88 3.61 -12.13 -19.70
CA LEU A 88 2.67 -11.40 -18.85
C LEU A 88 2.97 -9.89 -18.81
N LEU A 89 4.25 -9.50 -18.79
CA LEU A 89 4.68 -8.10 -18.88
C LEU A 89 4.32 -7.49 -20.25
N GLN A 90 4.49 -8.23 -21.34
CA GLN A 90 4.09 -7.79 -22.70
C GLN A 90 2.58 -7.54 -22.82
N LEU A 91 1.78 -8.28 -22.06
CA LEU A 91 0.32 -8.10 -21.99
C LEU A 91 -0.10 -6.97 -21.03
N ASN A 92 0.84 -6.31 -20.33
CA ASN A 92 0.55 -5.41 -19.22
C ASN A 92 -0.36 -6.04 -18.14
N ALA A 93 -0.25 -7.35 -17.95
CA ALA A 93 -1.08 -8.11 -17.02
C ALA A 93 -0.52 -8.14 -15.59
N VAL A 94 0.75 -7.79 -15.39
CA VAL A 94 1.35 -7.70 -14.05
C VAL A 94 0.91 -6.40 -13.39
N VAL A 95 0.14 -6.50 -12.32
CA VAL A 95 -0.40 -5.32 -11.62
C VAL A 95 0.74 -4.47 -11.06
N GLY A 96 0.77 -3.20 -11.48
CA GLY A 96 1.72 -2.22 -10.98
C GLY A 96 3.13 -2.29 -11.56
N VAL A 97 3.34 -3.08 -12.63
CA VAL A 97 4.64 -3.16 -13.33
C VAL A 97 4.44 -3.10 -14.84
N THR A 98 5.14 -2.18 -15.50
CA THR A 98 5.21 -2.10 -16.96
C THR A 98 6.57 -2.57 -17.46
N GLY A 99 6.58 -3.49 -18.42
CA GLY A 99 7.77 -3.88 -19.17
C GLY A 99 7.93 -3.04 -20.45
N PHE A 100 9.12 -2.52 -20.67
CA PHE A 100 9.48 -1.78 -21.89
C PHE A 100 10.29 -2.69 -22.80
N PHE A 101 9.74 -3.01 -23.97
CA PHE A 101 10.32 -3.96 -24.91
C PHE A 101 10.78 -3.23 -26.19
N ASN A 102 11.90 -3.68 -26.76
CA ASN A 102 12.31 -3.24 -28.08
C ASN A 102 11.50 -3.94 -29.18
N SER A 103 11.76 -3.55 -30.44
CA SER A 103 11.07 -4.13 -31.61
C SER A 103 11.33 -5.63 -31.84
N SER A 104 12.38 -6.19 -31.24
CA SER A 104 12.68 -7.63 -31.29
C SER A 104 12.04 -8.41 -30.13
N GLY A 105 11.29 -7.75 -29.25
CA GLY A 105 10.63 -8.38 -28.10
C GLY A 105 11.53 -8.61 -26.89
N THR A 106 12.71 -8.02 -26.84
CA THR A 106 13.62 -8.08 -25.68
C THR A 106 13.23 -7.03 -24.65
N LEU A 107 13.15 -7.38 -23.40
CA LEU A 107 12.88 -6.45 -22.30
C LEU A 107 14.07 -5.49 -22.13
N GLN A 108 13.82 -4.20 -22.21
CA GLN A 108 14.87 -3.18 -22.09
C GLN A 108 14.86 -2.48 -20.75
N SER A 109 13.71 -2.43 -20.12
CA SER A 109 13.53 -1.78 -18.83
C SER A 109 12.21 -2.23 -18.19
N VAL A 110 12.04 -1.90 -16.92
CA VAL A 110 10.77 -1.99 -16.18
C VAL A 110 10.54 -0.71 -15.41
N GLY A 111 9.29 -0.34 -15.27
CA GLY A 111 8.83 0.74 -14.39
C GLY A 111 7.71 0.27 -13.49
N ILE A 112 7.50 0.98 -12.39
CA ILE A 112 6.47 0.68 -11.40
C ILE A 112 5.36 1.74 -11.41
N GLN A 113 4.22 1.39 -10.83
CA GLN A 113 3.04 2.26 -10.80
C GLN A 113 2.43 2.28 -9.40
N CYS A 114 1.55 3.26 -9.11
CA CYS A 114 0.80 3.35 -7.86
C CYS A 114 0.05 2.04 -7.54
N ALA A 115 -0.43 1.34 -8.57
CA ALA A 115 -1.13 0.07 -8.46
C ALA A 115 -0.28 -1.07 -7.87
N LEU A 116 1.06 -0.99 -7.89
CA LEU A 116 1.94 -2.02 -7.31
C LEU A 116 1.65 -2.23 -5.82
N CYS A 117 1.58 -1.13 -5.08
CA CYS A 117 1.35 -1.12 -3.63
C CYS A 117 -0.14 -1.02 -3.28
N HIS A 118 -0.93 -0.29 -4.11
CA HIS A 118 -2.30 0.08 -3.79
C HIS A 118 -3.35 -0.59 -4.69
N SER A 119 -3.02 -1.75 -5.28
CA SER A 119 -4.00 -2.65 -5.90
C SER A 119 -3.69 -4.10 -5.56
N THR A 120 -4.73 -4.88 -5.44
CA THR A 120 -4.66 -6.34 -5.37
C THR A 120 -5.63 -6.92 -6.41
N VAL A 121 -5.94 -8.19 -6.31
CA VAL A 121 -6.94 -8.85 -7.16
C VAL A 121 -7.90 -9.67 -6.30
N ASP A 122 -9.07 -9.96 -6.87
CA ASP A 122 -10.03 -10.87 -6.25
C ASP A 122 -9.57 -12.34 -6.37
N ASN A 123 -10.40 -13.27 -5.88
CA ASN A 123 -10.12 -14.70 -5.91
C ASN A 123 -10.80 -15.42 -7.09
N SER A 124 -10.96 -14.74 -8.23
CA SER A 124 -11.63 -15.34 -9.39
C SER A 124 -10.88 -16.53 -10.00
N MET A 125 -9.58 -16.68 -9.68
CA MET A 125 -8.75 -17.84 -10.06
C MET A 125 -8.00 -18.42 -8.84
N PRO A 126 -8.68 -18.97 -7.82
CA PRO A 126 -8.06 -19.34 -6.53
C PRO A 126 -7.08 -20.50 -6.60
N ASP A 127 -7.27 -21.45 -7.52
CA ASP A 127 -6.46 -22.68 -7.59
C ASP A 127 -5.02 -22.45 -8.05
N LEU A 128 -4.69 -21.26 -8.55
CA LEU A 128 -3.36 -20.91 -9.04
C LEU A 128 -2.46 -20.29 -7.96
N CYS A 129 -3.02 -20.01 -6.80
CA CYS A 129 -2.32 -19.35 -5.70
C CYS A 129 -1.99 -20.33 -4.59
N ALA A 130 -0.75 -20.83 -4.55
CA ALA A 130 -0.27 -21.65 -3.44
C ALA A 130 -0.41 -20.84 -2.12
N GLY A 131 -1.31 -21.30 -1.23
CA GLY A 131 -1.55 -20.65 0.05
C GLY A 131 -2.66 -19.58 0.05
N ALA A 132 -3.47 -19.45 -0.99
CA ALA A 132 -4.67 -18.63 -0.96
C ALA A 132 -5.62 -19.13 0.14
N ILE A 133 -5.57 -18.45 1.27
CA ILE A 133 -6.44 -18.74 2.42
C ILE A 133 -7.76 -18.05 2.16
N GLN A 134 -8.77 -18.85 1.67
CA GLN A 134 -10.17 -18.50 1.69
C GLN A 134 -10.71 -17.42 0.71
N PRO A 135 -12.01 -17.40 0.48
CA PRO A 135 -12.69 -16.61 -0.55
C PRO A 135 -12.85 -15.13 -0.21
N ASN A 136 -11.87 -14.53 0.47
CA ASN A 136 -11.90 -13.12 0.78
C ASN A 136 -11.38 -12.30 -0.41
N PRO A 137 -12.10 -11.26 -0.83
CA PRO A 137 -11.60 -10.32 -1.82
C PRO A 137 -10.22 -9.80 -1.40
N GLY A 138 -9.31 -9.64 -2.36
CA GLY A 138 -7.98 -9.08 -2.08
C GLY A 138 -6.91 -10.09 -1.62
N THR A 139 -7.23 -11.37 -1.49
CA THR A 139 -6.25 -12.43 -1.15
C THR A 139 -5.78 -13.23 -2.36
N GLY A 140 -6.35 -13.01 -3.54
CA GLY A 140 -5.97 -13.64 -4.80
C GLY A 140 -4.58 -13.25 -5.29
N CYS A 141 -4.05 -14.01 -6.22
CA CYS A 141 -2.82 -13.70 -6.95
C CYS A 141 -3.07 -13.46 -8.45
N ILE A 142 -4.11 -14.07 -9.02
CA ILE A 142 -4.62 -13.86 -10.37
C ILE A 142 -6.12 -13.64 -10.26
N GLY A 143 -6.62 -12.51 -10.75
CA GLY A 143 -8.04 -12.17 -10.65
C GLY A 143 -8.35 -10.79 -11.20
N HIS A 144 -9.60 -10.33 -11.01
CA HIS A 144 -10.01 -8.98 -11.38
C HIS A 144 -9.39 -7.96 -10.41
N ARG A 145 -8.89 -6.86 -10.96
CA ARG A 145 -8.16 -5.84 -10.20
C ARG A 145 -9.05 -5.10 -9.20
N LEU A 146 -8.56 -4.97 -7.99
CA LEU A 146 -9.15 -4.22 -6.89
C LEU A 146 -8.26 -3.02 -6.56
N ASP A 147 -8.54 -1.89 -7.20
CA ASP A 147 -7.80 -0.65 -6.94
C ASP A 147 -8.16 -0.07 -5.56
N GLY A 148 -7.17 0.57 -4.93
CA GLY A 148 -7.29 1.12 -3.58
C GLY A 148 -7.01 0.13 -2.46
N TRP A 149 -7.02 -1.17 -2.73
CA TRP A 149 -6.69 -2.17 -1.73
C TRP A 149 -5.17 -2.27 -1.53
N SER A 150 -4.74 -2.26 -0.28
CA SER A 150 -3.33 -2.49 0.06
C SER A 150 -2.87 -3.86 -0.43
N ASN A 151 -1.77 -3.92 -1.17
CA ASN A 151 -1.14 -5.19 -1.50
C ASN A 151 -0.30 -5.69 -0.30
N ARG A 152 -0.96 -6.37 0.62
CA ARG A 152 -0.36 -6.88 1.87
C ARG A 152 0.54 -8.10 1.66
N ASP A 153 0.66 -8.60 0.41
CA ASP A 153 1.58 -9.68 0.03
C ASP A 153 2.88 -9.15 -0.54
N LEU A 154 2.90 -7.90 -1.01
CA LEU A 154 4.01 -7.33 -1.73
C LEU A 154 5.24 -7.21 -0.83
N ASN A 155 6.28 -7.95 -1.15
CA ASN A 155 7.58 -7.86 -0.48
C ASN A 155 8.52 -6.95 -1.26
N VAL A 156 8.37 -5.64 -1.04
CA VAL A 156 9.14 -4.60 -1.74
C VAL A 156 10.64 -4.80 -1.54
N GLY A 157 11.06 -5.12 -0.31
CA GLY A 157 12.47 -5.34 -0.01
C GLY A 157 13.06 -6.52 -0.78
N ALA A 158 12.33 -7.64 -0.88
CA ALA A 158 12.76 -8.80 -1.67
C ALA A 158 12.85 -8.45 -3.17
N ILE A 159 11.92 -7.66 -3.70
CA ILE A 159 11.91 -7.25 -5.11
C ILE A 159 13.11 -6.33 -5.40
N ILE A 160 13.37 -5.31 -4.60
CA ILE A 160 14.53 -4.43 -4.76
C ILE A 160 15.84 -5.23 -4.65
N SER A 161 15.89 -6.22 -3.76
CA SER A 161 17.06 -7.08 -3.56
C SER A 161 17.43 -7.96 -4.77
N LEU A 162 16.53 -8.11 -5.75
CA LEU A 162 16.83 -8.78 -7.02
C LEU A 162 17.74 -7.98 -7.95
N ALA A 163 17.81 -6.65 -7.75
CA ALA A 163 18.64 -5.78 -8.59
C ALA A 163 20.11 -6.25 -8.59
N PRO A 164 20.74 -6.38 -9.76
CA PRO A 164 22.14 -6.82 -9.86
C PRO A 164 23.09 -5.87 -9.13
N ASP A 165 22.80 -4.57 -9.16
CA ASP A 165 23.63 -3.54 -8.53
C ASP A 165 22.78 -2.62 -7.66
N LEU A 166 23.10 -2.56 -6.36
CA LEU A 166 22.51 -1.69 -5.36
C LEU A 166 23.48 -0.57 -4.93
N SER A 167 24.53 -0.30 -5.70
CA SER A 167 25.55 0.69 -5.34
C SER A 167 24.96 2.09 -5.15
N VAL A 168 23.94 2.47 -5.93
CA VAL A 168 23.26 3.75 -5.78
C VAL A 168 22.61 3.92 -4.41
N LEU A 169 21.96 2.87 -3.89
CA LEU A 169 21.37 2.88 -2.56
C LEU A 169 22.45 2.78 -1.47
N ALA A 170 23.47 1.94 -1.68
CA ALA A 170 24.60 1.82 -0.75
C ALA A 170 25.34 3.16 -0.57
N ASN A 171 25.60 3.88 -1.69
CA ASN A 171 26.20 5.20 -1.66
C ASN A 171 25.32 6.24 -0.96
N LEU A 172 24.02 6.27 -1.28
CA LEU A 172 23.04 7.17 -0.65
C LEU A 172 23.00 6.97 0.88
N LEU A 173 23.01 5.72 1.31
CA LEU A 173 22.95 5.34 2.72
C LEU A 173 24.33 5.30 3.40
N SER A 174 25.42 5.62 2.67
CA SER A 174 26.81 5.56 3.16
C SER A 174 27.18 4.20 3.76
N THR A 175 26.81 3.11 3.08
CA THR A 175 27.04 1.73 3.51
C THR A 175 27.45 0.84 2.31
N ASP A 176 27.50 -0.47 2.49
CA ASP A 176 27.76 -1.45 1.43
C ASP A 176 26.47 -2.15 0.94
N GLN A 177 26.52 -2.74 -0.25
CA GLN A 177 25.36 -3.41 -0.87
C GLN A 177 24.85 -4.63 -0.06
N ALA A 178 25.73 -5.32 0.67
CA ALA A 178 25.32 -6.47 1.47
C ALA A 178 24.48 -6.02 2.67
N THR A 179 24.86 -4.91 3.30
CA THR A 179 24.08 -4.26 4.37
C THR A 179 22.73 -3.79 3.83
N VAL A 180 22.68 -3.15 2.65
CA VAL A 180 21.42 -2.76 2.02
C VAL A 180 20.50 -3.96 1.82
N ARG A 181 21.00 -5.07 1.26
CA ARG A 181 20.21 -6.30 1.08
C ARG A 181 19.71 -6.87 2.40
N THR A 182 20.53 -6.81 3.45
CA THR A 182 20.14 -7.26 4.79
C THR A 182 18.97 -6.44 5.32
N VAL A 183 19.05 -5.11 5.24
CA VAL A 183 17.96 -4.21 5.66
C VAL A 183 16.68 -4.47 4.88
N LEU A 184 16.76 -4.52 3.54
CA LEU A 184 15.63 -4.82 2.67
C LEU A 184 14.98 -6.17 3.01
N GLY A 185 15.78 -7.18 3.33
CA GLY A 185 15.31 -8.51 3.72
C GLY A 185 14.50 -8.54 5.02
N THR A 186 14.61 -7.53 5.87
CA THR A 186 13.87 -7.45 7.14
C THR A 186 12.47 -6.84 7.01
N TRP A 187 12.15 -6.18 5.89
CA TRP A 187 10.85 -5.51 5.76
C TRP A 187 9.67 -6.48 5.78
N GLY A 188 9.77 -7.57 5.01
CA GLY A 188 8.71 -8.56 4.87
C GLY A 188 7.54 -8.09 4.00
N PRO A 189 6.52 -8.96 3.84
CA PRO A 189 5.39 -8.66 2.96
C PRO A 189 4.49 -7.55 3.50
N GLY A 190 3.95 -6.74 2.58
CA GLY A 190 3.02 -5.65 2.86
C GLY A 190 3.63 -4.44 3.55
N LYS A 191 4.96 -4.33 3.57
CA LYS A 191 5.69 -3.23 4.22
C LYS A 191 6.68 -2.56 3.28
N PHE A 192 6.91 -1.28 3.57
CA PHE A 192 7.85 -0.44 2.86
C PHE A 192 8.40 0.64 3.82
N ASP A 193 9.68 0.98 3.70
CA ASP A 193 10.31 2.05 4.48
C ASP A 193 10.64 3.25 3.57
N ALA A 194 9.67 4.16 3.45
CA ALA A 194 9.81 5.37 2.66
C ALA A 194 10.84 6.34 3.24
N GLU A 195 10.96 6.37 4.56
CA GLU A 195 11.80 7.29 5.28
C GLU A 195 13.27 6.86 5.33
N LEU A 196 13.59 5.60 5.01
CA LEU A 196 14.98 5.10 5.02
C LEU A 196 15.92 5.99 4.18
N VAL A 197 15.46 6.37 3.00
CA VAL A 197 16.25 7.22 2.07
C VAL A 197 16.24 8.71 2.46
N LEU A 198 15.48 9.10 3.47
CA LEU A 198 15.44 10.45 4.01
C LEU A 198 16.34 10.62 5.24
N ASP A 199 16.32 9.65 6.14
CA ASP A 199 16.96 9.74 7.47
C ASP A 199 18.01 8.67 7.77
N GLY A 200 18.06 7.58 6.98
CA GLY A 200 18.99 6.47 7.15
C GLY A 200 18.69 5.54 8.33
N LYS A 201 17.53 5.68 8.98
CA LYS A 201 17.17 4.91 10.19
C LYS A 201 16.47 3.62 9.79
N ALA A 202 17.23 2.56 9.60
CA ALA A 202 16.72 1.27 9.13
C ALA A 202 15.91 0.45 10.15
N PHE A 203 16.20 0.62 11.46
CA PHE A 203 15.64 -0.20 12.52
C PHE A 203 15.02 0.64 13.63
N ASN A 204 13.89 0.18 14.16
CA ASN A 204 13.24 0.79 15.32
C ASN A 204 13.71 0.10 16.61
N PRO A 205 14.54 0.76 17.44
CA PRO A 205 15.04 0.18 18.69
C PRO A 205 14.02 0.22 19.83
N GLN A 206 12.90 0.92 19.65
CA GLN A 206 11.92 1.24 20.70
C GLN A 206 10.58 0.52 20.51
N GLN A 207 10.43 -0.33 19.48
CA GLN A 207 9.17 -1.00 19.22
C GLN A 207 8.77 -1.88 20.40
N MET A 208 7.56 -1.67 20.89
CA MET A 208 6.96 -2.44 21.98
C MET A 208 6.05 -3.52 21.40
N THR A 209 6.24 -4.79 21.79
CA THR A 209 5.26 -5.85 21.63
C THR A 209 4.91 -6.39 23.00
N ASP A 210 3.62 -6.57 23.30
CA ASP A 210 3.11 -7.08 24.59
C ASP A 210 3.64 -6.30 25.82
N GLY A 211 3.86 -4.98 25.66
CA GLY A 211 4.40 -4.14 26.73
C GLY A 211 5.90 -4.28 26.98
N ALA A 212 6.61 -5.09 26.19
CA ALA A 212 8.06 -5.23 26.24
C ALA A 212 8.72 -4.56 25.04
N VAL A 213 9.85 -3.89 25.29
CA VAL A 213 10.72 -3.41 24.20
C VAL A 213 11.37 -4.62 23.55
N THR A 214 11.02 -4.89 22.30
CA THR A 214 11.67 -5.95 21.53
C THR A 214 12.87 -5.35 20.80
N GLY A 215 14.02 -5.97 20.94
CA GLY A 215 15.32 -5.45 20.55
C GLY A 215 15.52 -5.04 19.09
N THR A 216 16.74 -4.82 18.77
CA THR A 216 17.41 -4.03 17.73
C THR A 216 17.21 -4.43 16.26
N ASN A 217 16.39 -5.43 15.91
CA ASN A 217 16.25 -5.90 14.53
C ASN A 217 14.86 -5.70 13.93
N ILE A 218 14.04 -4.85 14.55
CA ILE A 218 12.72 -4.54 14.03
C ILE A 218 12.88 -3.47 12.96
N PRO A 219 12.44 -3.72 11.71
CA PRO A 219 12.61 -2.77 10.63
C PRO A 219 11.84 -1.48 10.89
N GLY A 220 12.34 -0.36 10.34
CA GLY A 220 11.61 0.90 10.27
C GLY A 220 10.44 0.89 9.27
N ALA A 221 10.26 -0.22 8.56
CA ALA A 221 9.24 -0.34 7.52
C ALA A 221 7.81 -0.29 8.07
N THR A 222 6.96 0.45 7.38
CA THR A 222 5.54 0.62 7.70
C THR A 222 4.65 -0.20 6.77
N LEU A 223 3.45 -0.53 7.24
CA LEU A 223 2.46 -1.23 6.43
C LEU A 223 1.96 -0.33 5.31
N ILE A 224 1.82 -0.89 4.12
CA ILE A 224 1.18 -0.23 2.98
C ILE A 224 -0.29 0.03 3.34
N PRO A 225 -0.72 1.30 3.40
CA PRO A 225 -2.10 1.64 3.76
C PRO A 225 -3.04 1.44 2.56
N PRO A 226 -4.37 1.33 2.78
CA PRO A 226 -5.34 1.39 1.69
C PRO A 226 -5.37 2.78 1.04
N ALA A 227 -5.73 2.83 -0.23
CA ALA A 227 -5.93 4.05 -1.01
C ALA A 227 -7.40 4.21 -1.46
N PHE A 228 -8.35 3.63 -0.71
CA PHE A 228 -9.78 3.91 -0.79
C PHE A 228 -10.23 4.64 0.50
N GLY A 229 -11.45 5.19 0.52
CA GLY A 229 -11.98 5.92 1.69
C GLY A 229 -11.22 7.21 2.00
N LEU A 230 -10.53 7.80 1.02
CA LEU A 230 -9.70 8.99 1.19
C LEU A 230 -10.52 10.29 1.14
N GLY A 231 -11.75 10.24 0.63
CA GLY A 231 -12.60 11.42 0.49
C GLY A 231 -12.93 12.05 1.84
N GLY A 232 -12.72 13.35 1.97
CA GLY A 232 -13.00 14.11 3.18
C GLY A 232 -11.88 14.13 4.22
N VAL A 233 -10.83 13.35 4.06
CA VAL A 233 -9.66 13.34 4.95
C VAL A 233 -8.57 14.24 4.38
N ASN A 234 -8.02 15.16 5.18
CA ASN A 234 -7.01 16.10 4.72
C ASN A 234 -5.57 15.59 4.84
N LEU A 235 -5.28 14.87 5.92
CA LEU A 235 -3.94 14.39 6.24
C LEU A 235 -3.87 12.88 6.05
N HIS A 236 -2.85 12.41 5.36
CA HIS A 236 -2.69 11.02 4.95
C HIS A 236 -1.40 10.40 5.48
N THR A 237 -1.23 9.09 5.26
CA THR A 237 -0.20 8.22 5.84
C THR A 237 -0.32 8.09 7.36
N TRP A 238 0.60 7.36 7.97
CA TRP A 238 0.56 7.06 9.41
C TRP A 238 0.84 8.28 10.30
N SER A 239 1.64 9.22 9.79
CA SER A 239 2.04 10.43 10.50
C SER A 239 1.19 11.67 10.14
N GLY A 240 0.31 11.57 9.14
CA GLY A 240 -0.45 12.74 8.69
C GLY A 240 0.40 13.84 8.06
N TRP A 241 1.52 13.50 7.48
CA TRP A 241 2.50 14.45 6.95
C TRP A 241 1.95 15.40 5.87
N GLY A 242 1.01 14.93 5.04
CA GLY A 242 0.46 15.75 3.96
C GLY A 242 -0.83 15.21 3.37
N SER A 243 -1.35 15.94 2.37
CA SER A 243 -2.54 15.59 1.61
C SER A 243 -2.28 14.51 0.55
N VAL A 244 -3.34 13.97 -0.08
CA VAL A 244 -3.23 13.02 -1.20
C VAL A 244 -2.31 13.53 -2.32
N PRO A 245 -2.50 14.75 -2.88
CA PRO A 245 -1.61 15.21 -3.96
C PRO A 245 -0.17 15.45 -3.50
N HIS A 246 0.06 15.83 -2.22
CA HIS A 246 1.42 15.93 -1.67
C HIS A 246 2.10 14.55 -1.69
N TRP A 247 1.42 13.53 -1.17
CA TRP A 247 1.97 12.16 -1.17
C TRP A 247 2.11 11.58 -2.55
N ASN A 248 1.20 11.86 -3.49
CA ASN A 248 1.37 11.45 -4.88
C ASN A 248 2.64 12.05 -5.50
N ALA A 249 2.91 13.34 -5.24
CA ALA A 249 4.11 14.01 -5.71
C ALA A 249 5.37 13.45 -5.02
N PHE A 250 5.32 13.23 -3.70
CA PHE A 250 6.41 12.63 -2.93
C PHE A 250 6.78 11.24 -3.48
N VAL A 251 5.81 10.35 -3.54
CA VAL A 251 6.03 8.96 -3.98
C VAL A 251 6.52 8.91 -5.43
N ALA A 252 5.88 9.64 -6.35
CA ALA A 252 6.26 9.63 -7.75
C ALA A 252 7.69 10.16 -7.99
N ASN A 253 8.13 11.17 -7.23
CA ASN A 253 9.47 11.74 -7.36
C ASN A 253 10.53 10.98 -6.57
N LEU A 254 10.28 10.67 -5.29
CA LEU A 254 11.31 10.18 -4.37
C LEU A 254 11.36 8.66 -4.25
N GLU A 255 10.20 7.99 -4.22
CA GLU A 255 10.17 6.54 -4.02
C GLU A 255 10.16 5.77 -5.33
N MET A 256 9.40 6.24 -6.33
CA MET A 256 9.40 5.67 -7.67
C MET A 256 10.60 6.15 -8.50
N HIS A 257 11.24 7.27 -8.12
CA HIS A 257 12.30 7.92 -8.88
C HIS A 257 11.86 8.41 -10.27
N GLY A 258 10.64 8.92 -10.35
CA GLY A 258 10.08 9.51 -11.56
C GLY A 258 10.71 10.88 -11.90
N LYS A 259 10.35 11.40 -13.06
CA LYS A 259 10.86 12.67 -13.60
C LYS A 259 9.84 13.78 -13.39
N GLY A 260 9.93 14.48 -12.26
CA GLY A 260 9.00 15.57 -11.96
C GLY A 260 9.58 16.58 -10.98
N ARG A 261 8.69 17.36 -10.39
CA ARG A 261 9.01 18.37 -9.39
C ARG A 261 8.36 17.98 -8.07
N PHE A 262 9.12 18.17 -7.00
CA PHE A 262 8.64 18.02 -5.64
C PHE A 262 9.24 19.13 -4.78
N TRP A 263 8.40 19.72 -3.94
CA TRP A 263 8.83 20.76 -3.02
C TRP A 263 8.22 20.57 -1.66
N ASP A 264 9.05 20.28 -0.67
CA ASP A 264 8.72 20.28 0.75
C ASP A 264 9.94 20.73 1.56
N PRO A 265 10.05 22.02 1.90
CA PRO A 265 11.23 22.57 2.58
C PRO A 265 11.45 22.01 3.98
N ARG A 266 10.48 21.28 4.57
CA ARG A 266 10.66 20.59 5.85
C ARG A 266 11.71 19.51 5.78
N LEU A 267 11.96 18.92 4.60
CA LEU A 267 13.02 17.94 4.35
C LEU A 267 14.44 18.55 4.38
N ASN A 268 14.56 19.88 4.38
CA ASN A 268 15.86 20.55 4.51
C ASN A 268 16.38 20.59 5.97
N ASN A 269 15.61 20.04 6.93
CA ASN A 269 16.05 19.90 8.31
C ASN A 269 17.05 18.74 8.45
N ALA A 270 18.35 19.03 8.37
CA ALA A 270 19.41 18.03 8.43
C ALA A 270 19.48 17.27 9.78
N ALA A 271 18.95 17.81 10.86
CA ALA A 271 18.91 17.11 12.14
C ALA A 271 17.86 15.97 12.12
N GLN A 272 16.80 16.11 11.35
CA GLN A 272 15.74 15.13 11.23
C GLN A 272 15.91 14.26 9.98
N PHE A 273 16.27 14.86 8.85
CA PHE A 273 16.38 14.24 7.52
C PHE A 273 17.78 14.47 6.92
N PRO A 274 18.85 13.89 7.50
CA PRO A 274 20.21 14.19 7.07
C PRO A 274 20.49 13.85 5.61
N ILE A 275 19.96 12.75 5.10
CA ILE A 275 20.12 12.32 3.70
C ILE A 275 19.33 13.25 2.77
N ALA A 276 18.06 13.48 3.07
CA ALA A 276 17.22 14.34 2.26
C ALA A 276 17.76 15.77 2.17
N ALA A 277 18.24 16.33 3.27
CA ALA A 277 18.85 17.66 3.30
C ALA A 277 20.15 17.71 2.49
N ALA A 278 21.02 16.68 2.63
CA ALA A 278 22.28 16.61 1.88
C ALA A 278 22.09 16.50 0.36
N HIS A 279 21.00 15.86 -0.08
CA HIS A 279 20.71 15.61 -1.49
C HIS A 279 19.64 16.55 -2.08
N GLY A 280 19.13 17.52 -1.29
CA GLY A 280 18.15 18.49 -1.77
C GLY A 280 16.77 17.89 -2.08
N PHE A 281 16.38 16.80 -1.42
CA PHE A 281 15.11 16.11 -1.69
C PHE A 281 13.87 16.95 -1.38
N GLY A 282 14.02 18.00 -0.57
CA GLY A 282 12.95 18.97 -0.32
C GLY A 282 12.71 19.98 -1.42
N ASP A 283 13.53 19.99 -2.48
CA ASP A 283 13.41 20.88 -3.62
C ASP A 283 13.91 20.17 -4.90
N LEU A 284 13.21 19.09 -5.27
CA LEU A 284 13.55 18.22 -6.40
C LEU A 284 12.77 18.53 -7.65
N PRO A 285 13.44 18.20 -8.73
CA PRO A 285 14.65 18.82 -9.21
C PRO A 285 14.26 20.09 -9.94
N HIS A 286 15.20 20.99 -10.11
CA HIS A 286 15.06 22.11 -11.04
C HIS A 286 15.12 21.60 -12.49
N ILE A 287 14.12 20.79 -12.88
CA ILE A 287 13.97 20.34 -14.26
C ILE A 287 13.22 21.41 -15.07
N ASP A 288 13.51 21.44 -16.34
CA ASP A 288 12.71 22.17 -17.31
C ASP A 288 11.23 21.76 -17.14
N PRO A 289 10.28 22.73 -17.06
CA PRO A 289 8.85 22.44 -17.01
C PRO A 289 8.37 21.43 -18.03
N ASP A 290 8.94 21.44 -19.23
CA ASP A 290 8.59 20.53 -20.33
C ASP A 290 9.07 19.08 -20.08
N SER A 291 9.97 18.89 -19.14
CA SER A 291 10.49 17.57 -18.76
C SER A 291 9.74 16.97 -17.56
N ASP A 292 8.84 17.73 -16.91
CA ASP A 292 8.03 17.27 -15.78
C ASP A 292 6.86 16.42 -16.28
N VAL A 293 6.95 15.12 -16.05
CA VAL A 293 5.90 14.15 -16.42
C VAL A 293 5.00 13.77 -15.26
N ILE A 294 5.12 14.42 -14.10
CA ILE A 294 4.36 14.12 -12.86
C ILE A 294 3.28 15.18 -12.60
N THR A 295 3.67 16.45 -12.47
CA THR A 295 2.82 17.51 -11.92
C THR A 295 1.49 17.65 -12.65
N SER A 296 1.48 17.57 -13.98
CA SER A 296 0.27 17.69 -14.81
C SER A 296 -0.75 16.55 -14.59
N LYS A 297 -0.33 15.43 -14.02
CA LYS A 297 -1.16 14.24 -13.77
C LYS A 297 -1.76 14.19 -12.37
N LEU A 298 -1.22 14.96 -11.43
CA LEU A 298 -1.59 14.88 -10.01
C LEU A 298 -3.07 15.20 -9.76
N GLN A 299 -3.65 16.15 -10.50
CA GLN A 299 -5.07 16.51 -10.34
C GLN A 299 -5.99 15.33 -10.69
N ALA A 300 -5.78 14.71 -11.84
CA ALA A 300 -6.60 13.58 -12.27
C ALA A 300 -6.38 12.35 -11.37
N LEU A 301 -5.13 12.10 -10.97
CA LEU A 301 -4.76 11.02 -10.06
C LEU A 301 -5.46 11.17 -8.71
N GLN A 302 -5.39 12.34 -8.10
CA GLN A 302 -6.12 12.65 -6.86
C GLN A 302 -7.62 12.42 -7.03
N PHE A 303 -8.21 12.95 -8.12
CA PHE A 303 -9.64 12.86 -8.36
C PHE A 303 -10.09 11.39 -8.47
N TYR A 304 -9.30 10.56 -9.13
CA TYR A 304 -9.53 9.12 -9.19
C TYR A 304 -9.44 8.46 -7.80
N GLN A 305 -8.38 8.70 -7.05
CA GLN A 305 -8.18 8.10 -5.73
C GLN A 305 -9.31 8.45 -4.75
N LEU A 306 -9.80 9.71 -4.78
CA LEU A 306 -10.94 10.13 -3.96
C LEU A 306 -12.26 9.47 -4.40
N ALA A 307 -12.34 9.02 -5.65
CA ALA A 307 -13.52 8.35 -6.23
C ALA A 307 -13.47 6.81 -6.11
N ILE A 308 -12.37 6.22 -5.64
CA ILE A 308 -12.30 4.77 -5.42
C ILE A 308 -13.31 4.38 -4.34
N PRO A 309 -14.27 3.49 -4.65
CA PRO A 309 -15.28 3.10 -3.68
C PRO A 309 -14.68 2.28 -2.55
N SER A 310 -15.06 2.60 -1.32
CA SER A 310 -14.72 1.77 -0.17
C SER A 310 -15.48 0.45 -0.22
N PRO A 311 -14.82 -0.69 0.08
CA PRO A 311 -15.49 -1.98 0.18
C PRO A 311 -16.55 -1.98 1.28
N GLN A 312 -17.43 -2.97 1.23
CA GLN A 312 -18.46 -3.20 2.25
C GLN A 312 -18.22 -4.56 2.91
N PRO A 313 -18.49 -4.72 4.22
CA PRO A 313 -18.37 -6.00 4.87
C PRO A 313 -19.37 -7.00 4.30
N ALA A 314 -18.93 -8.25 4.11
CA ALA A 314 -19.81 -9.29 3.62
C ALA A 314 -21.01 -9.55 4.56
N ALA A 315 -22.13 -9.92 4.02
CA ALA A 315 -23.30 -10.26 4.84
C ALA A 315 -22.95 -11.42 5.80
N GLY A 316 -23.21 -11.22 7.09
CA GLY A 316 -22.92 -12.21 8.14
C GLY A 316 -21.46 -12.27 8.60
N SER A 317 -20.58 -11.36 8.14
CA SER A 317 -19.18 -11.31 8.57
C SER A 317 -18.99 -10.80 10.00
N PHE A 318 -20.02 -10.22 10.61
CA PHE A 318 -20.04 -9.79 12.00
C PHE A 318 -21.42 -10.06 12.64
N ASN A 319 -21.45 -10.10 13.98
CA ASN A 319 -22.71 -10.28 14.73
C ASN A 319 -23.37 -8.91 14.97
N ALA A 320 -24.50 -8.65 14.30
CA ALA A 320 -25.18 -7.35 14.35
C ALA A 320 -25.68 -6.96 15.75
N ALA A 321 -26.15 -7.92 16.58
CA ALA A 321 -26.60 -7.65 17.94
C ALA A 321 -25.42 -7.28 18.86
N ALA A 322 -24.28 -7.95 18.70
CA ALA A 322 -23.05 -7.61 19.42
C ALA A 322 -22.49 -6.26 18.94
N ALA A 323 -22.51 -6.00 17.63
CA ALA A 323 -22.10 -4.72 17.06
C ALA A 323 -22.93 -3.55 17.60
N SER A 324 -24.24 -3.71 17.77
CA SER A 324 -25.10 -2.68 18.38
C SER A 324 -24.73 -2.38 19.85
N ARG A 325 -24.31 -3.38 20.62
CA ARG A 325 -23.79 -3.15 21.99
C ARG A 325 -22.39 -2.52 21.95
N GLY A 326 -21.58 -2.92 20.98
CA GLY A 326 -20.24 -2.36 20.73
C GLY A 326 -20.27 -0.88 20.36
N ASP A 327 -21.29 -0.41 19.62
CA ASP A 327 -21.51 0.99 19.30
C ASP A 327 -21.67 1.85 20.57
N ALA A 328 -22.50 1.41 21.51
CA ALA A 328 -22.66 2.08 22.80
C ALA A 328 -21.34 2.13 23.61
N LEU A 329 -20.52 1.07 23.51
CA LEU A 329 -19.20 1.05 24.13
C LEU A 329 -18.22 1.99 23.46
N PHE A 330 -18.21 2.03 22.12
CA PHE A 330 -17.33 2.86 21.32
C PHE A 330 -17.48 4.34 21.65
N SER A 331 -18.72 4.80 21.74
CA SER A 331 -19.06 6.19 22.07
C SER A 331 -19.08 6.49 23.58
N GLY A 332 -19.19 5.45 24.43
CA GLY A 332 -19.29 5.55 25.88
C GLY A 332 -18.01 5.16 26.59
N LYS A 333 -18.00 3.98 27.24
CA LYS A 333 -16.93 3.51 28.12
C LYS A 333 -15.57 3.42 27.44
N ALA A 334 -15.51 3.02 26.16
CA ALA A 334 -14.26 2.87 25.41
C ALA A 334 -13.73 4.21 24.84
N ARG A 335 -14.56 5.24 24.74
CA ARG A 335 -14.18 6.59 24.30
C ARG A 335 -13.46 6.66 22.94
N CYS A 336 -13.66 5.69 22.06
CA CYS A 336 -12.98 5.61 20.77
C CYS A 336 -13.36 6.79 19.85
N ASN A 337 -14.60 7.29 19.99
CA ASN A 337 -15.12 8.41 19.23
C ASN A 337 -14.45 9.76 19.55
N ASN A 338 -13.57 9.84 20.56
CA ASN A 338 -12.79 11.04 20.83
C ASN A 338 -11.79 11.35 19.70
N CYS A 339 -11.30 10.29 19.04
CA CYS A 339 -10.38 10.38 17.92
C CYS A 339 -10.99 9.85 16.62
N HIS A 340 -11.72 8.72 16.67
CA HIS A 340 -12.36 8.10 15.51
C HIS A 340 -13.78 8.66 15.31
N VAL A 341 -13.84 9.87 14.72
CA VAL A 341 -15.07 10.66 14.59
C VAL A 341 -15.81 10.30 13.30
N GLU A 342 -17.13 10.07 13.42
CA GLU A 342 -18.00 9.89 12.25
C GLU A 342 -18.07 11.15 11.37
N PRO A 343 -18.32 11.00 10.08
CA PRO A 343 -18.53 9.77 9.29
C PRO A 343 -17.24 9.20 8.71
N LEU A 344 -16.09 9.81 8.96
CA LEU A 344 -14.80 9.47 8.40
C LEU A 344 -13.95 8.58 9.31
N TRP A 345 -14.41 8.39 10.55
CA TRP A 345 -13.74 7.59 11.57
C TRP A 345 -12.31 8.05 11.87
N THR A 346 -12.08 9.34 11.78
CA THR A 346 -10.81 10.01 12.06
C THR A 346 -11.06 11.48 12.41
N ASP A 347 -10.19 12.06 13.19
CA ASP A 347 -10.07 13.48 13.43
C ASP A 347 -8.93 14.12 12.63
N ALA A 348 -8.29 13.34 11.74
CA ALA A 348 -7.18 13.79 10.91
C ALA A 348 -7.61 14.82 9.86
N GLY A 349 -7.45 16.03 10.18
CA GLY A 349 -7.68 17.22 9.38
C GLY A 349 -6.96 18.38 10.03
N TRP A 350 -6.88 18.29 11.37
CA TRP A 350 -6.21 19.24 12.25
C TRP A 350 -5.64 18.61 13.52
N ASN A 351 -6.05 17.41 13.91
CA ASN A 351 -5.53 16.73 15.08
C ASN A 351 -4.49 15.70 14.68
N LEU A 352 -3.33 15.80 15.28
CA LEU A 352 -2.28 14.78 15.26
C LEU A 352 -1.89 14.47 16.70
N HIS A 353 -1.66 13.20 16.99
CA HIS A 353 -1.45 12.69 18.34
C HIS A 353 0.01 12.40 18.62
N THR A 354 0.45 12.66 19.84
CA THR A 354 1.77 12.21 20.30
C THR A 354 1.77 10.70 20.50
N ALA A 355 2.95 10.10 20.41
CA ALA A 355 3.12 8.67 20.67
C ALA A 355 2.62 8.28 22.08
N SER A 356 2.82 9.15 23.07
CA SER A 356 2.38 8.93 24.46
C SER A 356 0.86 8.93 24.62
N GLU A 357 0.09 9.68 23.81
CA GLU A 357 -1.38 9.67 23.87
C GLU A 357 -1.97 8.33 23.45
N ILE A 358 -1.26 7.59 22.59
CA ILE A 358 -1.67 6.29 22.08
C ILE A 358 -0.79 5.14 22.58
N CYS A 359 0.10 5.42 23.54
CA CYS A 359 0.97 4.46 24.25
C CYS A 359 1.82 3.57 23.33
N ILE A 360 2.36 4.14 22.26
CA ILE A 360 3.35 3.48 21.40
C ILE A 360 4.67 4.26 21.41
N ASP A 361 5.70 3.72 20.76
CA ASP A 361 6.95 4.43 20.55
C ASP A 361 6.81 5.61 19.59
N ASP A 362 7.74 6.53 19.61
CA ASP A 362 7.78 7.73 18.79
C ASP A 362 8.65 7.60 17.53
N PHE A 363 9.21 6.41 17.26
CA PHE A 363 10.17 6.20 16.17
C PHE A 363 9.63 6.68 14.82
N GLN A 364 8.48 6.17 14.40
CA GLN A 364 7.90 6.56 13.11
C GLN A 364 7.39 8.02 13.12
N ALA A 365 6.86 8.50 14.24
CA ALA A 365 6.46 9.89 14.38
C ALA A 365 7.66 10.83 14.17
N ASN A 366 8.79 10.53 14.78
CA ASN A 366 10.02 11.34 14.67
C ASN A 366 10.65 11.33 13.27
N ARG A 367 10.19 10.46 12.38
CA ARG A 367 10.57 10.38 10.96
C ARG A 367 9.63 11.20 10.06
N ALA A 368 8.69 11.95 10.63
CA ALA A 368 7.80 12.86 9.93
C ALA A 368 7.97 14.29 10.46
N PRO A 369 7.75 15.33 9.63
CA PRO A 369 8.02 16.72 10.03
C PRO A 369 7.31 17.17 11.30
N ASP A 370 6.08 16.71 11.52
CA ASP A 370 5.25 17.12 12.67
C ASP A 370 5.50 16.29 13.93
N GLN A 371 6.29 15.21 13.84
CA GLN A 371 6.66 14.31 14.94
C GLN A 371 5.44 13.73 15.68
N ARG A 372 4.38 13.41 14.94
CA ARG A 372 3.09 12.96 15.48
C ARG A 372 2.51 11.83 14.63
N TYR A 373 1.52 11.17 15.19
CA TYR A 373 0.70 10.17 14.52
C TYR A 373 -0.66 10.74 14.13
N ARG A 374 -1.20 10.27 13.02
CA ARG A 374 -2.57 10.52 12.60
C ARG A 374 -3.50 9.46 13.20
N THR A 375 -4.71 9.84 13.57
CA THR A 375 -5.79 8.87 13.77
C THR A 375 -6.14 8.23 12.43
N SER A 376 -5.82 6.94 12.25
CA SER A 376 -6.17 6.20 11.04
C SER A 376 -7.67 6.03 10.93
N PRO A 377 -8.29 6.29 9.77
CA PRO A 377 -9.68 5.93 9.53
C PRO A 377 -9.89 4.43 9.74
N ILE A 378 -11.01 4.04 10.34
CA ILE A 378 -11.30 2.63 10.69
C ILE A 378 -12.56 2.07 10.01
N GLY A 379 -13.00 2.70 8.92
CA GLY A 379 -14.17 2.24 8.13
C GLY A 379 -13.89 1.02 7.24
N ASP A 380 -12.77 0.32 7.42
CA ASP A 380 -12.29 -0.74 6.54
C ASP A 380 -11.64 -1.92 7.29
N LEU A 381 -11.74 -1.96 8.61
CA LEU A 381 -11.04 -2.96 9.44
C LEU A 381 -11.36 -4.41 9.06
N PHE A 382 -12.55 -4.66 8.52
CA PHE A 382 -12.94 -5.97 7.99
C PHE A 382 -12.13 -6.40 6.76
N THR A 383 -11.35 -5.52 6.13
CA THR A 383 -10.45 -5.86 5.01
C THR A 383 -9.08 -6.36 5.46
N HIS A 384 -8.76 -6.26 6.74
CA HIS A 384 -7.46 -6.64 7.31
C HIS A 384 -7.36 -8.16 7.58
N PHE A 385 -7.68 -8.99 6.58
CA PHE A 385 -7.70 -10.45 6.71
C PHE A 385 -6.36 -11.07 7.11
N LYS A 386 -5.26 -10.38 6.81
CA LYS A 386 -3.90 -10.83 7.13
C LYS A 386 -3.41 -10.29 8.47
N GLY A 387 -4.26 -9.61 9.21
CA GLY A 387 -3.89 -8.94 10.45
C GLY A 387 -2.91 -7.78 10.20
N GLY A 388 -2.17 -7.45 11.23
CA GLY A 388 -1.24 -6.33 11.19
C GLY A 388 -1.96 -4.99 11.30
N PHE A 389 -2.01 -4.47 12.51
CA PHE A 389 -2.60 -3.18 12.86
C PHE A 389 -1.51 -2.23 13.35
N TYR A 390 -1.79 -0.95 13.34
CA TYR A 390 -0.84 0.15 13.49
C TYR A 390 0.11 0.27 12.30
N HIS A 391 0.95 1.31 12.32
CA HIS A 391 1.83 1.64 11.20
C HIS A 391 2.83 0.53 10.83
N ASP A 392 3.26 -0.26 11.78
CA ASP A 392 4.28 -1.31 11.63
C ASP A 392 3.72 -2.74 11.70
N GLY A 393 2.42 -2.88 11.94
CA GLY A 393 1.76 -4.19 12.05
C GLY A 393 2.02 -4.91 13.37
N ARG A 394 2.39 -4.18 14.44
CA ARG A 394 2.74 -4.75 15.76
C ARG A 394 1.63 -5.56 16.40
N PHE A 395 0.39 -5.25 16.13
CA PHE A 395 -0.76 -6.00 16.63
C PHE A 395 -1.29 -6.94 15.55
N ALA A 396 -1.33 -8.23 15.85
CA ALA A 396 -1.76 -9.24 14.89
C ALA A 396 -3.28 -9.24 14.67
N THR A 397 -4.05 -8.89 15.70
CA THR A 397 -5.51 -8.96 15.70
C THR A 397 -6.15 -7.67 16.22
N LEU A 398 -7.45 -7.49 15.93
CA LEU A 398 -8.23 -6.40 16.56
C LEU A 398 -8.37 -6.59 18.08
N ASN A 399 -8.31 -7.84 18.57
CA ASN A 399 -8.31 -8.07 20.01
C ASN A 399 -7.08 -7.44 20.66
N ASP A 400 -5.89 -7.60 20.05
CA ASP A 400 -4.65 -7.01 20.56
C ASP A 400 -4.74 -5.49 20.60
N VAL A 401 -5.34 -4.86 19.56
CA VAL A 401 -5.59 -3.42 19.52
C VAL A 401 -6.51 -2.96 20.65
N VAL A 402 -7.63 -3.67 20.85
CA VAL A 402 -8.58 -3.33 21.91
C VAL A 402 -7.97 -3.55 23.29
N ASP A 403 -7.17 -4.60 23.47
CA ASP A 403 -6.44 -4.86 24.72
C ASP A 403 -5.39 -3.78 25.00
N HIS A 404 -4.68 -3.35 23.96
CA HIS A 404 -3.72 -2.24 24.07
C HIS A 404 -4.40 -0.96 24.58
N TYR A 405 -5.50 -0.52 23.93
CA TYR A 405 -6.20 0.69 24.37
C TYR A 405 -6.88 0.50 25.73
N ASN A 406 -7.39 -0.71 26.03
CA ASN A 406 -7.96 -1.00 27.34
C ASN A 406 -6.93 -0.82 28.46
N ALA A 407 -5.70 -1.25 28.23
CA ALA A 407 -4.58 -1.06 29.17
C ALA A 407 -4.11 0.41 29.19
N CYS A 408 -3.79 0.97 28.02
CA CYS A 408 -3.27 2.32 27.85
C CYS A 408 -4.16 3.38 28.50
N LEU A 409 -5.45 3.34 28.23
CA LEU A 409 -6.41 4.34 28.69
C LEU A 409 -7.14 3.93 29.97
N SER A 410 -6.79 2.79 30.58
CA SER A 410 -7.40 2.25 31.79
C SER A 410 -8.95 2.15 31.69
N LEU A 411 -9.45 1.61 30.54
CA LEU A 411 -10.88 1.61 30.23
C LEU A 411 -11.69 0.64 31.08
N GLY A 412 -11.07 -0.41 31.61
CA GLY A 412 -11.73 -1.42 32.46
C GLY A 412 -12.75 -2.25 31.68
N LEU A 413 -12.54 -2.51 30.38
CA LEU A 413 -13.42 -3.34 29.56
C LEU A 413 -13.34 -4.80 29.97
N THR A 414 -14.49 -5.43 30.16
CA THR A 414 -14.60 -6.88 30.35
C THR A 414 -14.35 -7.64 29.03
N ALA A 415 -14.13 -8.94 29.11
CA ALA A 415 -13.95 -9.78 27.92
C ALA A 415 -15.18 -9.73 26.98
N SER A 416 -16.40 -9.69 27.52
CA SER A 416 -17.62 -9.57 26.72
C SER A 416 -17.71 -8.20 26.04
N GLU A 417 -17.42 -7.12 26.75
CA GLU A 417 -17.42 -5.77 26.17
C GLU A 417 -16.38 -5.61 25.05
N LYS A 418 -15.18 -6.19 25.22
CA LYS A 418 -14.16 -6.20 24.15
C LYS A 418 -14.65 -6.97 22.92
N SER A 419 -15.29 -8.13 23.11
CA SER A 419 -15.87 -8.90 22.00
C SER A 419 -16.96 -8.12 21.26
N ASP A 420 -17.88 -7.47 21.99
CA ASP A 420 -18.93 -6.64 21.38
C ASP A 420 -18.34 -5.46 20.60
N LEU A 421 -17.32 -4.79 21.15
CA LEU A 421 -16.61 -3.69 20.50
C LEU A 421 -15.93 -4.15 19.20
N ILE A 422 -15.31 -5.31 19.17
CA ILE A 422 -14.69 -5.88 17.96
C ILE A 422 -15.75 -6.12 16.87
N GLN A 423 -16.95 -6.64 17.23
CA GLN A 423 -18.02 -6.81 16.24
C GLN A 423 -18.48 -5.49 15.66
N TYR A 424 -18.51 -4.44 16.46
CA TYR A 424 -18.81 -3.08 15.98
C TYR A 424 -17.71 -2.57 15.04
N LEU A 425 -16.44 -2.70 15.43
CA LEU A 425 -15.30 -2.29 14.59
C LEU A 425 -15.30 -3.00 13.23
N LEU A 426 -15.66 -4.28 13.18
CA LEU A 426 -15.79 -5.04 11.93
C LEU A 426 -17.00 -4.63 11.08
N SER A 427 -17.97 -3.93 11.65
CA SER A 427 -19.17 -3.44 10.95
C SER A 427 -19.00 -2.05 10.34
N LEU A 428 -17.91 -1.33 10.68
CA LEU A 428 -17.71 0.06 10.28
C LEU A 428 -17.44 0.18 8.78
N THR A 429 -18.08 1.18 8.20
CA THR A 429 -17.89 1.58 6.80
C THR A 429 -17.75 3.09 6.71
N PHE A 430 -17.14 3.59 5.65
CA PHE A 430 -17.10 5.03 5.38
C PHE A 430 -18.49 5.55 4.99
N GLY A 431 -18.84 6.70 5.51
CA GLY A 431 -20.12 7.35 5.28
C GLY A 431 -21.01 7.39 6.55
N PRO A 432 -22.14 8.12 6.50
CA PRO A 432 -23.02 8.24 7.66
C PRO A 432 -23.69 6.90 8.04
N LYS A 433 -23.85 6.65 9.33
CA LYS A 433 -24.44 5.43 9.91
C LYS A 433 -25.82 5.02 9.34
N ASN A 434 -26.54 5.97 8.76
CA ASN A 434 -27.92 5.75 8.28
C ASN A 434 -28.03 5.19 6.86
N SER A 435 -26.93 4.85 6.20
CA SER A 435 -26.98 4.09 4.96
C SER A 435 -27.19 2.60 5.26
N THR A 436 -28.40 2.24 5.68
CA THR A 436 -28.86 0.85 5.64
C THR A 436 -28.63 0.34 4.21
N PRO A 437 -28.00 -0.81 3.97
CA PRO A 437 -27.92 -1.38 2.65
C PRO A 437 -29.36 -1.52 2.15
N GLN A 438 -29.74 -0.72 1.15
CA GLN A 438 -30.98 -0.98 0.43
C GLN A 438 -30.81 -2.37 -0.20
N SER A 439 -31.48 -3.35 0.38
CA SER A 439 -31.69 -4.66 -0.26
C SER A 439 -32.15 -4.37 -1.70
N GLY A 440 -31.30 -4.74 -2.66
CA GLY A 440 -31.53 -4.44 -4.07
C GLY A 440 -32.86 -5.00 -4.55
N GLN A 441 -33.85 -4.16 -4.67
CA GLN A 441 -34.91 -4.33 -5.65
C GLN A 441 -34.40 -3.72 -6.96
N MET A 442 -33.84 -4.59 -7.80
CA MET A 442 -33.84 -4.30 -9.23
C MET A 442 -35.29 -4.21 -9.66
N SER A 443 -35.83 -3.01 -9.77
CA SER A 443 -37.04 -2.78 -10.51
C SER A 443 -36.69 -2.94 -11.98
N SER A 444 -37.20 -4.00 -12.58
CA SER A 444 -37.33 -4.15 -14.02
C SER A 444 -38.23 -3.03 -14.56
N GLY A 445 -37.61 -1.91 -14.94
CA GLY A 445 -38.27 -0.86 -15.73
C GLY A 445 -38.31 -1.30 -17.16
N SER A 446 -39.50 -1.75 -17.60
CA SER A 446 -39.89 -1.91 -18.97
C SER A 446 -39.72 -0.62 -19.76
N ASN A 447 -39.14 -0.76 -20.94
CA ASN A 447 -39.21 0.20 -22.05
C ASN A 447 -40.59 0.78 -22.22
N GLU A 448 -40.70 2.10 -22.36
CA GLU A 448 -41.60 2.73 -23.33
C GLU A 448 -41.18 4.17 -23.61
N GLN A 449 -40.97 4.42 -24.92
CA GLN A 449 -40.83 5.64 -25.71
C GLN A 449 -39.49 6.43 -25.62
#